data_7d265114604293dc5481f71c50569be0
#
_entry.id   7d265114604293dc5481f71c50569be0
#
_cell.length_a   1.000
_cell.length_b   1.000
_cell.length_c   1.000
_cell.angle_alpha   90.00
_cell.angle_beta   90.00
_cell.angle_gamma   90.00
#
_symmetry.space_group_name_H-M   'P 1'
#
loop_
_entity.id
_entity.type
_entity.pdbx_description
1 polymer ?
#
loop_
_entity_poly.entity_id
_entity_poly.type
_entity_poly.pdbx_seq_one_letter_code
_entity_poly.pdbx_strand_id
1 'polypeptide(L)'
;MNSVTISHAPYTITYHDDWEPVMSQLVEFYNEVASWLLRDETSPIPDKFFIQLKQPLRNKRVCVCGIDPYPKDGTGVPFESPNFTKKSIKEIASSISRLTGVIDYKGYNXXXXXXXXXXXXXXXXXXXXXKSHAIYWDKISKLLLQHITKHVSVLYCLGKTDFSNIRAKLESPVTTIVGYHPAARDHQFEKDRSFEIINVLLELDNKTPINWAQGFIY
;
A
#
# COMPACT_ATOMS: atom_id res chain seq x y z
N MET A 1 13.00 9.65 13.74
CA MET A 1 11.60 9.82 13.34
C MET A 1 11.22 11.28 13.47
N ASN A 2 10.59 11.84 12.46
CA ASN A 2 10.24 13.25 12.41
C ASN A 2 8.73 13.43 12.54
N SER A 3 8.32 14.67 12.87
CA SER A 3 6.90 14.99 12.96
C SER A 3 6.63 16.36 12.38
N VAL A 4 5.45 16.54 11.83
CA VAL A 4 4.98 17.84 11.39
C VAL A 4 3.56 18.03 11.92
N THR A 5 3.23 19.24 12.33
CA THR A 5 1.91 19.59 12.87
C THR A 5 1.08 20.24 11.79
N ILE A 6 -0.18 19.85 11.70
CA ILE A 6 -1.11 20.43 10.71
C ILE A 6 -2.41 20.83 11.40
N SER A 7 -3.20 21.62 10.70
CA SER A 7 -4.41 22.21 11.28
C SER A 7 -5.62 21.28 11.35
N HIS A 8 -5.56 20.19 10.63
CA HIS A 8 -6.68 19.24 10.55
C HIS A 8 -6.24 17.86 11.06
N ALA A 9 -7.20 17.06 11.51
CA ALA A 9 -6.86 15.68 11.87
C ALA A 9 -6.17 15.03 10.67
N PRO A 10 -5.10 14.29 10.89
CA PRO A 10 -4.56 13.82 12.17
C PRO A 10 -3.61 14.80 12.85
N TYR A 11 -3.82 16.01 12.90
CA TYR A 11 -3.06 17.08 13.58
C TYR A 11 -1.52 16.93 13.58
N THR A 12 -1.01 15.73 13.68
CA THR A 12 0.43 15.46 13.63
C THR A 12 0.68 14.28 12.70
N ILE A 13 1.61 14.44 11.77
CA ILE A 13 2.06 13.34 10.92
C ILE A 13 3.49 13.00 11.34
N THR A 14 3.71 11.75 11.72
CA THR A 14 5.02 11.24 12.09
C THR A 14 5.56 10.44 10.91
N TYR A 15 6.81 10.67 10.55
CA TYR A 15 7.35 10.07 9.34
C TYR A 15 8.85 9.80 9.44
N HIS A 16 9.29 8.81 8.68
CA HIS A 16 10.71 8.47 8.59
C HIS A 16 11.43 9.49 7.69
N ASP A 17 12.71 9.70 7.93
CA ASP A 17 13.53 10.65 7.17
C ASP A 17 13.41 10.48 5.67
N ASP A 18 13.22 9.26 5.19
CA ASP A 18 13.18 8.99 3.75
C ASP A 18 12.04 9.73 3.05
N TRP A 19 11.03 10.17 3.79
CA TRP A 19 9.89 10.89 3.23
C TRP A 19 10.07 12.40 3.29
N GLU A 20 11.14 12.89 3.92
CA GLU A 20 11.35 14.33 4.09
C GLU A 20 11.18 15.12 2.79
N PRO A 21 11.71 14.65 1.64
CA PRO A 21 11.59 15.44 0.42
C PRO A 21 10.17 15.76 -0.04
N VAL A 22 9.16 14.99 0.37
CA VAL A 22 7.81 15.24 -0.08
C VAL A 22 6.90 15.84 0.97
N MET A 23 7.39 16.01 2.20
CA MET A 23 6.46 16.34 3.30
C MET A 23 5.85 17.72 3.18
N SER A 24 6.59 18.73 2.74
CA SER A 24 5.96 20.06 2.64
C SER A 24 4.87 20.09 1.59
N GLN A 25 5.05 19.40 0.46
CA GLN A 25 4.00 19.30 -0.55
C GLN A 25 2.84 18.44 -0.05
N LEU A 26 3.13 17.38 0.68
CA LEU A 26 2.08 16.54 1.24
C LEU A 26 1.17 17.36 2.14
N VAL A 27 1.76 18.15 3.03
CA VAL A 27 0.99 18.98 3.95
C VAL A 27 0.15 20.00 3.16
N GLU A 28 0.74 20.62 2.16
CA GLU A 28 0.04 21.59 1.34
C GLU A 28 -1.18 20.94 0.66
N PHE A 29 -0.96 19.80 0.02
CA PHE A 29 -2.04 19.10 -0.68
C PHE A 29 -3.12 18.63 0.28
N TYR A 30 -2.71 18.11 1.43
CA TYR A 30 -3.66 17.63 2.42
C TYR A 30 -4.52 18.79 2.94
N ASN A 31 -3.90 19.93 3.23
CA ASN A 31 -4.66 21.08 3.70
C ASN A 31 -5.70 21.54 2.68
N GLU A 32 -5.42 21.38 1.40
CA GLU A 32 -6.39 21.77 0.36
C GLU A 32 -7.66 20.93 0.42
N VAL A 33 -7.56 19.67 0.83
CA VAL A 33 -8.69 18.75 0.74
C VAL A 33 -9.20 18.25 2.08
N ALA A 34 -8.54 18.60 3.16
CA ALA A 34 -8.86 18.01 4.47
C ALA A 34 -10.31 18.25 4.88
N SER A 35 -10.84 19.45 4.62
CA SER A 35 -12.22 19.74 5.02
C SER A 35 -13.22 18.84 4.30
N TRP A 36 -12.89 18.42 3.07
CA TRP A 36 -13.75 17.50 2.33
C TRP A 36 -13.55 16.06 2.82
N LEU A 37 -12.30 15.67 3.02
CA LEU A 37 -12.01 14.31 3.46
C LEU A 37 -12.60 14.02 4.83
N LEU A 38 -12.65 15.02 5.69
CA LEU A 38 -13.07 14.84 7.07
C LEU A 38 -14.53 15.16 7.33
N ARG A 39 -15.33 15.38 6.29
CA ARG A 39 -16.75 15.68 6.46
C ARG A 39 -17.52 14.52 7.08
N ASP A 40 -17.12 13.32 6.74
CA ASP A 40 -17.81 12.13 7.22
C ASP A 40 -16.82 11.20 7.89
N GLU A 41 -17.37 10.21 8.55
CA GLU A 41 -16.55 9.19 9.19
C GLU A 41 -15.74 8.45 8.13
N THR A 42 -14.47 8.20 8.42
CA THR A 42 -13.57 7.58 7.44
C THR A 42 -13.06 6.23 7.93
N SER A 43 -12.62 5.39 6.99
CA SER A 43 -11.91 4.17 7.27
C SER A 43 -10.61 4.19 6.45
N PRO A 44 -9.45 4.16 7.06
CA PRO A 44 -9.23 4.16 8.53
C PRO A 44 -9.55 5.51 9.16
N ILE A 45 -9.44 5.57 10.48
CA ILE A 45 -9.58 6.86 11.17
C ILE A 45 -8.41 7.77 10.79
N PRO A 46 -8.57 9.08 10.93
CA PRO A 46 -7.52 10.00 10.45
C PRO A 46 -6.13 9.74 11.01
N ASP A 47 -6.03 9.30 12.26
CA ASP A 47 -4.72 9.00 12.85
C ASP A 47 -3.96 7.93 12.08
N LYS A 48 -4.63 7.15 11.27
CA LYS A 48 -4.01 6.06 10.51
C LYS A 48 -3.79 6.41 9.03
N PHE A 49 -4.23 7.57 8.57
CA PHE A 49 -4.11 7.92 7.15
C PHE A 49 -2.68 7.79 6.63
N PHE A 50 -1.72 8.26 7.41
CA PHE A 50 -0.34 8.33 6.95
C PHE A 50 0.60 7.41 7.72
N ILE A 51 0.06 6.35 8.28
CA ILE A 51 0.87 5.45 9.11
C ILE A 51 2.03 4.81 8.34
N GLN A 52 1.86 4.62 7.03
CA GLN A 52 2.91 4.04 6.19
C GLN A 52 4.14 4.95 6.09
N LEU A 53 3.99 6.25 6.32
CA LEU A 53 5.12 7.17 6.26
C LEU A 53 6.13 6.93 7.38
N LYS A 54 5.77 6.13 8.37
CA LYS A 54 6.72 5.77 9.42
C LYS A 54 7.75 4.75 8.93
N GLN A 55 7.50 4.13 7.78
CA GLN A 55 8.38 3.12 7.23
C GLN A 55 9.49 3.75 6.40
N PRO A 56 10.71 3.24 6.47
CA PRO A 56 11.75 3.71 5.55
C PRO A 56 11.45 3.28 4.12
N LEU A 57 12.03 3.96 3.15
CA LEU A 57 11.93 3.55 1.75
C LEU A 57 13.23 2.93 1.25
N ARG A 58 14.36 3.27 1.88
CA ARG A 58 15.67 2.85 1.38
C ARG A 58 15.84 1.34 1.33
N ASN A 59 15.09 0.60 2.13
CA ASN A 59 15.21 -0.85 2.15
C ASN A 59 14.07 -1.56 1.42
N LYS A 60 13.22 -0.80 0.74
CA LYS A 60 12.08 -1.40 0.02
C LYS A 60 12.48 -1.73 -1.41
N ARG A 61 11.99 -2.83 -1.91
CA ARG A 61 12.27 -3.30 -3.26
C ARG A 61 11.02 -3.37 -4.12
N VAL A 62 9.87 -3.52 -3.49
CA VAL A 62 8.59 -3.70 -4.18
C VAL A 62 7.55 -2.82 -3.52
N CYS A 63 6.72 -2.17 -4.32
CA CYS A 63 5.54 -1.49 -3.80
C CYS A 63 4.31 -2.25 -4.26
N VAL A 64 3.52 -2.73 -3.31
CA VAL A 64 2.27 -3.41 -3.60
C VAL A 64 1.15 -2.37 -3.59
N CYS A 65 0.47 -2.22 -4.70
CA CYS A 65 -0.52 -1.16 -4.88
C CYS A 65 -1.94 -1.71 -4.85
N GLY A 66 -2.78 -1.04 -4.10
CA GLY A 66 -4.21 -1.33 -4.07
C GLY A 66 -5.00 -0.05 -4.33
N ILE A 67 -6.31 -0.20 -4.46
CA ILE A 67 -7.17 0.93 -4.81
C ILE A 67 -7.50 1.77 -3.58
N ASP A 68 -8.11 1.16 -2.59
CA ASP A 68 -8.56 1.88 -1.40
C ASP A 68 -8.57 0.94 -0.19
N PRO A 69 -8.64 1.50 1.01
CA PRO A 69 -8.69 0.66 2.21
C PRO A 69 -10.03 -0.04 2.33
N TYR A 70 -10.10 -0.99 3.24
CA TYR A 70 -11.37 -1.63 3.54
C TYR A 70 -12.37 -0.56 4.01
N PRO A 71 -13.63 -0.65 3.55
CA PRO A 71 -14.64 0.34 3.95
C PRO A 71 -14.89 0.38 5.46
N LYS A 72 -14.61 -0.72 6.14
CA LYS A 72 -14.71 -0.80 7.58
C LYS A 72 -13.44 -1.41 8.13
N ASP A 73 -13.02 -0.93 9.28
CA ASP A 73 -11.88 -1.50 10.00
C ASP A 73 -10.55 -1.38 9.26
N GLY A 74 -10.41 -0.37 8.42
CA GLY A 74 -9.12 -0.10 7.80
C GLY A 74 -8.08 0.25 8.85
N THR A 75 -6.85 -0.22 8.67
CA THR A 75 -5.77 0.00 9.63
C THR A 75 -4.75 1.04 9.17
N GLY A 76 -4.86 1.49 7.92
CA GLY A 76 -3.85 2.34 7.31
C GLY A 76 -2.79 1.55 6.57
N VAL A 77 -2.78 0.23 6.72
CA VAL A 77 -1.87 -0.65 6.00
C VAL A 77 -2.71 -1.47 5.02
N PRO A 78 -2.43 -1.37 3.72
CA PRO A 78 -3.23 -2.10 2.74
C PRO A 78 -3.30 -3.60 3.03
N PHE A 79 -4.48 -4.14 2.91
CA PHE A 79 -4.77 -5.56 3.08
C PHE A 79 -4.55 -6.11 4.49
N GLU A 80 -4.12 -5.29 5.43
CA GLU A 80 -3.97 -5.75 6.81
C GLU A 80 -5.36 -5.99 7.41
N SER A 81 -5.52 -7.15 8.02
CA SER A 81 -6.77 -7.52 8.68
C SER A 81 -6.39 -8.22 9.99
N PRO A 82 -6.31 -7.47 11.09
CA PRO A 82 -5.82 -8.03 12.35
C PRO A 82 -6.57 -9.28 12.79
N ASN A 83 -7.85 -9.37 12.48
CA ASN A 83 -8.66 -10.52 12.86
C ASN A 83 -8.74 -11.56 11.73
N PHE A 84 -8.02 -11.34 10.65
CA PHE A 84 -7.97 -12.26 9.52
C PHE A 84 -9.35 -12.59 8.98
N THR A 85 -10.20 -11.57 8.83
CA THR A 85 -11.60 -11.80 8.44
C THR A 85 -11.90 -11.42 6.98
N LYS A 86 -11.04 -10.64 6.34
CA LYS A 86 -11.34 -10.13 5.01
C LYS A 86 -10.96 -11.13 3.92
N LYS A 87 -11.77 -11.19 2.87
CA LYS A 87 -11.53 -12.13 1.77
C LYS A 87 -10.16 -11.90 1.11
N SER A 88 -9.80 -10.65 0.88
CA SER A 88 -8.56 -10.36 0.17
C SER A 88 -7.34 -10.89 0.91
N ILE A 89 -7.27 -10.69 2.22
CA ILE A 89 -6.11 -11.18 2.95
C ILE A 89 -6.09 -12.71 3.03
N LYS A 90 -7.25 -13.34 3.05
CA LYS A 90 -7.30 -14.80 3.05
C LYS A 90 -6.75 -15.35 1.73
N GLU A 91 -7.08 -14.72 0.61
CA GLU A 91 -6.57 -15.16 -0.69
C GLU A 91 -5.07 -14.92 -0.78
N ILE A 92 -4.60 -13.77 -0.31
CA ILE A 92 -3.17 -13.47 -0.30
C ILE A 92 -2.45 -14.50 0.57
N ALA A 93 -2.96 -14.78 1.75
CA ALA A 93 -2.35 -15.72 2.66
C ALA A 93 -2.30 -17.13 2.07
N SER A 94 -3.38 -17.54 1.42
CA SER A 94 -3.41 -18.85 0.78
C SER A 94 -2.34 -18.97 -0.31
N SER A 95 -2.21 -17.92 -1.11
CA SER A 95 -1.22 -17.87 -2.18
C SER A 95 0.20 -17.94 -1.62
N ILE A 96 0.48 -17.18 -0.57
CA ILE A 96 1.80 -17.15 0.03
C ILE A 96 2.11 -18.48 0.75
N SER A 97 1.12 -19.07 1.42
CA SER A 97 1.31 -20.38 2.06
C SER A 97 1.68 -21.43 1.02
N ARG A 98 0.99 -21.40 -0.11
CA ARG A 98 1.29 -22.37 -1.17
C ARG A 98 2.70 -22.19 -1.73
N LEU A 99 3.10 -20.94 -1.92
CA LEU A 99 4.42 -20.64 -2.46
C LEU A 99 5.55 -20.99 -1.50
N THR A 100 5.38 -20.66 -0.23
CA THR A 100 6.46 -20.74 0.75
C THR A 100 6.43 -21.97 1.65
N GLY A 101 5.28 -22.64 1.73
CA GLY A 101 5.11 -23.75 2.65
C GLY A 101 4.80 -23.34 4.08
N VAL A 102 4.65 -22.05 4.34
CA VAL A 102 4.33 -21.56 5.68
C VAL A 102 2.82 -21.67 5.87
N ILE A 103 2.40 -22.66 6.66
CA ILE A 103 0.98 -23.03 6.69
C ILE A 103 0.07 -22.14 7.54
N ASP A 104 0.63 -21.38 8.43
CA ASP A 104 -0.21 -20.50 9.27
C ASP A 104 0.01 -19.02 8.96
N TYR A 105 0.38 -18.72 7.73
CA TYR A 105 0.51 -17.34 7.29
C TYR A 105 -0.85 -16.64 7.30
N LYS A 106 -0.93 -15.51 7.96
CA LYS A 106 -2.19 -14.74 8.06
C LYS A 106 -2.06 -13.30 7.58
N GLY A 107 -1.11 -13.06 6.70
CA GLY A 107 -0.85 -11.72 6.23
C GLY A 107 0.29 -11.08 7.02
N TYR A 108 0.72 -9.93 6.63
CA TYR A 108 1.80 -9.24 7.33
C TYR A 108 1.24 -8.04 8.07
N ASN A 109 1.98 -7.67 9.06
CA ASN A 109 1.58 -6.48 9.77
C ASN A 109 2.66 -5.41 9.71
N UNK A 110 2.26 -4.39 9.86
CA UNK A 110 3.03 -3.18 9.78
C UNK A 110 4.25 -3.11 10.66
N UNK A 111 4.19 -3.71 11.56
CA UNK A 111 5.26 -3.79 12.50
C UNK A 111 6.41 -4.59 11.97
N UNK A 112 6.04 -5.36 11.28
CA UNK A 112 7.01 -6.22 10.71
C UNK A 112 7.42 -5.80 9.35
N UNK A 113 7.34 -4.85 9.23
CA UNK A 113 7.54 -4.23 8.03
C UNK A 113 8.82 -4.48 7.30
N UNK A 114 9.02 -5.38 7.31
CA UNK A 114 10.19 -5.68 6.66
C UNK A 114 10.02 -6.00 5.23
N UNK A 115 9.05 -6.22 5.06
CA UNK A 115 8.87 -6.70 3.75
C UNK A 115 8.91 -5.63 2.72
N UNK A 116 8.95 -5.95 1.94
CA UNK A 116 9.16 -5.19 0.81
C UNK A 116 7.98 -4.50 0.23
N UNK A 117 7.07 -4.64 0.90
CA UNK A 117 5.97 -4.05 0.28
C UNK A 117 5.63 -2.75 0.95
N UNK A 118 5.65 -2.01 0.34
CA UNK A 118 5.16 -0.78 0.80
C UNK A 118 3.80 -0.69 0.26
N UNK A 119 3.13 -0.43 0.91
CA UNK A 119 1.80 -0.37 0.51
C UNK A 119 1.48 1.04 0.14
N UNK A 120 1.17 1.08 -0.80
CA UNK A 120 0.79 2.34 -1.19
C UNK A 120 -0.62 2.23 -1.59
N UNK A 121 -1.18 2.74 -1.02
CA UNK A 121 -2.56 2.80 -1.39
C UNK A 121 -2.78 4.11 -2.03
N UNK A 122 -3.38 3.99 -2.88
CA UNK A 122 -3.73 5.18 -3.56
C UNK A 122 -4.72 5.99 -2.88
N UNK A 123 -5.46 5.35 -2.19
CA UNK A 123 -6.36 6.08 -1.49
C UNK A 123 -6.18 5.73 -0.05
N UNK A 124 -5.93 6.47 0.55
CA UNK A 124 -5.63 6.27 1.93
C UNK A 124 -6.82 6.38 2.75
N UNK A 125 -7.88 6.82 2.29
CA UNK A 125 -9.06 6.89 3.07
C UNK A 125 -10.22 6.64 2.21
N UNK A 126 -11.02 6.21 2.79
CA UNK A 126 -12.22 5.97 2.10
C UNK A 126 -13.38 6.20 2.98
N UNK A 127 -14.32 6.39 2.54
CA UNK A 127 -15.55 6.56 3.25
C UNK A 127 -16.40 5.36 2.95
N UNK A 128 -17.30 5.19 3.47
CA UNK A 128 -18.19 4.17 3.30
C UNK A 128 -18.53 3.74 1.93
N UNK A 129 -18.26 4.41 1.06
CA UNK A 129 -18.45 4.09 -0.29
C UNK A 129 -17.15 3.80 -0.89
N UNK A 130 -17.10 3.06 -1.66
CA UNK A 130 -15.87 2.70 -2.30
C UNK A 130 -15.42 3.83 -3.17
N LYS A 131 -14.27 4.16 -3.19
CA LYS A 131 -13.68 5.16 -4.04
C LYS A 131 -14.29 6.55 -3.88
N SER A 132 -14.96 6.76 -2.82
CA SER A 132 -15.69 8.03 -2.65
C SER A 132 -14.78 9.25 -2.59
N HIS A 133 -13.56 9.09 -2.10
CA HIS A 133 -12.63 10.19 -1.94
C HIS A 133 -11.49 10.18 -2.96
N ALA A 134 -11.62 9.41 -4.01
CA ALA A 134 -10.51 9.25 -4.96
C ALA A 134 -10.01 10.58 -5.53
N ILE A 135 -10.94 11.45 -5.89
CA ILE A 135 -10.57 12.73 -6.50
C ILE A 135 -9.75 13.60 -5.55
N TYR A 136 -10.06 13.54 -4.26
CA TYR A 136 -9.33 14.34 -3.28
C TYR A 136 -7.96 13.81 -2.97
N TRP A 137 -7.76 12.50 -3.11
CA TRP A 137 -6.47 11.89 -2.84
C TRP A 137 -5.53 11.90 -4.05
N ASP A 138 -6.01 12.33 -5.22
CA ASP A 138 -5.25 12.16 -6.45
C ASP A 138 -3.86 12.80 -6.42
N LYS A 139 -3.77 14.06 -5.99
CA LYS A 139 -2.48 14.75 -5.93
C LYS A 139 -1.54 14.10 -4.92
N ILE A 140 -2.09 13.72 -3.78
CA ILE A 140 -1.30 13.08 -2.71
C ILE A 140 -0.78 11.73 -3.19
N SER A 141 -1.63 10.93 -3.81
CA SER A 141 -1.23 9.63 -4.32
C SER A 141 -0.13 9.77 -5.36
N LYS A 142 -0.28 10.73 -6.26
CA LYS A 142 0.73 10.96 -7.28
C LYS A 142 2.07 11.35 -6.67
N LEU A 143 2.04 12.27 -5.71
CA LEU A 143 3.24 12.73 -5.03
C LEU A 143 3.95 11.56 -4.35
N LEU A 144 3.22 10.78 -3.57
CA LEU A 144 3.81 9.68 -2.84
C LEU A 144 4.31 8.58 -3.77
N LEU A 145 3.53 8.25 -4.81
CA LEU A 145 3.93 7.20 -5.72
C LEU A 145 5.20 7.57 -6.48
N GLN A 146 5.30 8.81 -6.94
CA GLN A 146 6.51 9.25 -7.63
C GLN A 146 7.73 9.16 -6.73
N HIS A 147 7.55 9.47 -5.45
CA HIS A 147 8.66 9.36 -4.50
C HIS A 147 9.01 7.89 -4.24
N ILE A 148 8.01 7.04 -4.08
CA ILE A 148 8.22 5.62 -3.85
C ILE A 148 8.99 4.99 -5.01
N THR A 149 8.66 5.36 -6.23
CA THR A 149 9.28 4.73 -7.41
C THR A 149 10.74 5.10 -7.59
N LYS A 150 11.23 6.08 -6.86
CA LYS A 150 12.67 6.35 -6.84
C LYS A 150 13.44 5.31 -6.04
N HIS A 151 12.75 4.51 -5.26
CA HIS A 151 13.38 3.55 -4.36
C HIS A 151 13.13 2.09 -4.71
N VAL A 152 11.95 1.77 -5.24
CA VAL A 152 11.59 0.37 -5.48
C VAL A 152 11.93 -0.04 -6.91
N SER A 153 12.16 -1.34 -7.11
CA SER A 153 12.46 -1.89 -8.43
C SER A 153 11.20 -2.32 -9.17
N VAL A 154 10.15 -2.65 -8.45
CA VAL A 154 8.94 -3.23 -9.03
C VAL A 154 7.70 -2.66 -8.38
N LEU A 155 6.71 -2.34 -9.19
CA LEU A 155 5.36 -2.07 -8.70
C LEU A 155 4.51 -3.31 -8.97
N TYR A 156 3.73 -3.71 -7.97
CA TYR A 156 2.83 -4.85 -8.09
C TYR A 156 1.41 -4.33 -7.91
N CYS A 157 0.65 -4.27 -8.99
CA CYS A 157 -0.72 -3.76 -8.97
C CYS A 157 -1.70 -4.91 -8.86
N LEU A 158 -2.56 -4.86 -7.86
CA LEU A 158 -3.53 -5.92 -7.61
C LEU A 158 -4.84 -5.62 -8.33
N GLY A 159 -4.79 -5.82 -9.65
CA GLY A 159 -5.94 -5.64 -10.51
C GLY A 159 -5.68 -4.66 -11.64
N LYS A 160 -6.42 -4.83 -12.72
CA LYS A 160 -6.26 -3.99 -13.90
C LYS A 160 -6.72 -2.54 -13.68
N THR A 161 -7.78 -2.37 -12.90
CA THR A 161 -8.25 -1.02 -12.59
C THR A 161 -7.21 -0.25 -11.82
N ASP A 162 -6.59 -0.91 -10.85
CA ASP A 162 -5.53 -0.30 -10.08
C ASP A 162 -4.36 0.08 -10.98
N PHE A 163 -3.99 -0.82 -11.89
CA PHE A 163 -2.89 -0.55 -12.81
C PHE A 163 -3.16 0.71 -13.66
N SER A 164 -4.36 0.87 -14.17
CA SER A 164 -4.69 2.05 -14.98
C SER A 164 -4.51 3.34 -14.18
N ASN A 165 -4.97 3.33 -12.94
CA ASN A 165 -4.84 4.50 -12.07
C ASN A 165 -3.38 4.80 -11.75
N ILE A 166 -2.61 3.77 -11.47
CA ILE A 166 -1.19 3.93 -11.13
C ILE A 166 -0.41 4.44 -12.33
N ARG A 167 -0.65 3.84 -13.50
CA ARG A 167 0.08 4.21 -14.71
C ARG A 167 -0.10 5.69 -15.05
N ALA A 168 -1.31 6.20 -14.83
CA ALA A 168 -1.60 7.59 -15.12
C ALA A 168 -0.82 8.57 -14.22
N LYS A 169 -0.34 8.09 -13.09
CA LYS A 169 0.36 8.92 -12.12
C LYS A 169 1.89 8.87 -12.23
N LEU A 170 2.41 7.96 -13.05
CA LEU A 170 3.86 7.80 -13.16
C LEU A 170 4.43 8.73 -14.21
N GLU A 171 5.52 9.41 -13.85
CA GLU A 171 6.25 10.26 -14.79
C GLU A 171 7.35 9.49 -15.51
N SER A 172 7.90 8.46 -14.86
CA SER A 172 8.97 7.66 -15.43
C SER A 172 8.57 6.19 -15.42
N PRO A 173 9.02 5.41 -16.40
CA PRO A 173 8.67 3.99 -16.38
C PRO A 173 9.31 3.27 -15.20
N VAL A 174 8.59 2.29 -14.70
CA VAL A 174 9.09 1.39 -13.65
C VAL A 174 8.51 0.02 -13.96
N THR A 175 9.28 -1.02 -13.71
CA THR A 175 8.82 -2.39 -13.93
C THR A 175 7.54 -2.63 -13.14
N THR A 176 6.50 -3.07 -13.82
CA THR A 176 5.18 -3.25 -13.19
C THR A 176 4.63 -4.62 -13.50
N ILE A 177 4.17 -5.28 -12.45
CA ILE A 177 3.45 -6.55 -12.57
C ILE A 177 1.99 -6.27 -12.26
N VAL A 178 1.11 -6.72 -13.13
CA VAL A 178 -0.33 -6.56 -12.95
C VAL A 178 -0.91 -7.93 -12.70
N GLY A 179 -1.39 -8.14 -11.47
CA GLY A 179 -2.02 -9.41 -11.11
C GLY A 179 -3.52 -9.27 -11.05
N TYR A 180 -4.18 -10.35 -10.70
CA TYR A 180 -5.61 -10.30 -10.41
C TYR A 180 -5.83 -9.66 -9.05
N HIS A 181 -6.99 -9.08 -8.87
CA HIS A 181 -7.35 -8.61 -7.53
C HIS A 181 -7.52 -9.85 -6.62
N PRO A 182 -7.10 -9.77 -5.36
CA PRO A 182 -7.23 -10.94 -4.48
C PRO A 182 -8.65 -11.47 -4.32
N ALA A 183 -9.65 -10.62 -4.50
CA ALA A 183 -11.05 -11.04 -4.39
C ALA A 183 -11.64 -11.47 -5.73
N ALA A 184 -10.83 -11.60 -6.77
CA ALA A 184 -11.31 -12.03 -8.10
C ALA A 184 -11.94 -13.43 -8.01
N ARG A 185 -12.92 -13.65 -8.88
CA ARG A 185 -13.64 -14.92 -8.90
C ARG A 185 -12.74 -16.08 -9.31
N ASP A 186 -13.14 -17.29 -8.94
CA ASP A 186 -12.49 -18.54 -9.33
C ASP A 186 -11.03 -18.63 -8.88
N HIS A 187 -10.71 -17.96 -7.79
CA HIS A 187 -9.36 -18.00 -7.21
C HIS A 187 -8.27 -17.66 -8.22
N GLN A 188 -8.57 -16.75 -9.14
CA GLN A 188 -7.62 -16.37 -10.17
C GLN A 188 -6.35 -15.77 -9.59
N PHE A 189 -6.46 -15.10 -8.44
CA PHE A 189 -5.30 -14.52 -7.79
C PHE A 189 -4.23 -15.57 -7.48
N GLU A 190 -4.65 -16.71 -6.97
CA GLU A 190 -3.72 -17.79 -6.62
C GLU A 190 -3.05 -18.38 -7.85
N LYS A 191 -3.70 -18.29 -9.00
CA LYS A 191 -3.21 -18.93 -10.21
C LYS A 191 -2.20 -18.11 -10.97
N ASP A 192 -2.04 -16.82 -10.66
CA ASP A 192 -1.25 -15.96 -11.54
C ASP A 192 0.25 -15.94 -11.20
N ARG A 193 0.65 -16.50 -10.08
CA ARG A 193 2.04 -16.67 -9.69
C ARG A 193 2.85 -15.37 -9.65
N SER A 194 2.19 -14.25 -9.41
CA SER A 194 2.85 -12.95 -9.43
C SER A 194 3.97 -12.85 -8.40
N PHE A 195 3.76 -13.41 -7.20
CA PHE A 195 4.80 -13.36 -6.16
C PHE A 195 6.10 -13.99 -6.63
N GLU A 196 6.01 -15.11 -7.34
CA GLU A 196 7.20 -15.80 -7.86
C GLU A 196 7.85 -14.98 -8.98
N ILE A 197 7.03 -14.41 -9.86
CA ILE A 197 7.54 -13.62 -10.99
C ILE A 197 8.30 -12.41 -10.47
N ILE A 198 7.78 -11.74 -9.44
CA ILE A 198 8.45 -10.59 -8.88
C ILE A 198 9.83 -10.95 -8.37
N ASN A 199 9.96 -12.10 -7.70
CA ASN A 199 11.26 -12.52 -7.20
C ASN A 199 12.24 -12.82 -8.32
N VAL A 200 11.76 -13.37 -9.44
CA VAL A 200 12.62 -13.56 -10.60
C VAL A 200 13.12 -12.20 -11.12
N LEU A 201 12.22 -11.23 -11.21
CA LEU A 201 12.60 -9.89 -11.69
C LEU A 201 13.61 -9.23 -10.76
N LEU A 202 13.45 -9.41 -9.46
CA LEU A 202 14.41 -8.84 -8.50
C LEU A 202 15.78 -9.48 -8.67
N GLU A 203 15.83 -10.80 -8.84
CA GLU A 203 17.10 -11.48 -9.04
C GLU A 203 17.78 -11.05 -10.33
N LEU A 204 17.00 -10.83 -11.38
CA LEU A 204 17.56 -10.33 -12.65
C LEU A 204 18.15 -8.93 -12.50
N ASP A 205 17.65 -8.18 -11.51
CA ASP A 205 18.14 -6.83 -11.21
C ASP A 205 19.19 -6.85 -10.11
N ASN A 206 19.70 -8.02 -9.78
CA ASN A 206 20.72 -8.22 -8.72
C ASN A 206 20.24 -7.77 -7.34
N LYS A 207 18.95 -7.91 -7.10
CA LYS A 207 18.37 -7.61 -5.79
C LYS A 207 17.97 -8.89 -5.10
N THR A 208 17.96 -8.84 -3.77
CA THR A 208 17.54 -10.00 -2.97
C THR A 208 16.03 -10.22 -3.13
N PRO A 209 15.60 -11.46 -3.33
CA PRO A 209 14.17 -11.75 -3.41
C PRO A 209 13.44 -11.42 -2.12
N ILE A 210 12.15 -11.22 -2.23
CA ILE A 210 11.29 -10.97 -1.07
C ILE A 210 10.95 -12.31 -0.43
N ASN A 211 11.07 -12.40 0.88
CA ASN A 211 10.51 -13.51 1.64
C ASN A 211 9.06 -13.10 1.96
N TRP A 212 8.14 -13.56 1.14
CA TRP A 212 6.75 -13.10 1.23
C TRP A 212 6.06 -13.49 2.53
N ALA A 213 6.57 -14.50 3.24
CA ALA A 213 6.00 -14.93 4.50
C ALA A 213 6.60 -14.25 5.72
N GLN A 214 7.59 -13.38 5.50
CA GLN A 214 8.24 -12.68 6.59
C GLN A 214 7.30 -11.64 7.20
N GLY A 215 7.40 -11.41 8.47
CA GLY A 215 6.60 -10.41 9.14
C GLY A 215 5.22 -10.88 9.54
N PHE A 216 4.90 -12.17 9.33
CA PHE A 216 3.74 -12.79 9.59
C PHE A 216 3.72 -13.33 10.89
N ILE A 217 3.14 -12.73 11.75
CA ILE A 217 3.12 -13.10 13.09
C ILE A 217 1.85 -12.87 13.71
N TYR A 218 1.22 -13.84 14.11
CA TYR A 218 0.00 -13.73 14.88
C TYR A 218 -0.05 -14.83 15.90
#